data_f7e449d907d4cd2be72d63cdef6b700d
#
_entry.id   f7e449d907d4cd2be72d63cdef6b700d
#
_cell.length_a   1.000
_cell.length_b   1.000
_cell.length_c   1.000
_cell.angle_alpha   90.00
_cell.angle_beta   90.00
_cell.angle_gamma   90.00
#
_symmetry.space_group_name_H-M   'P 1'
#
loop_
_entity.id
_entity.type
_entity.pdbx_description
1 polymer ?
#
loop_
_entity_poly.entity_id
_entity_poly.type
_entity_poly.pdbx_seq_one_letter_code
_entity_poly.pdbx_strand_id
1 'polypeptide(L)'
;MLGVRAAGRTVVPGRITGRLSWRASLLTVKGRAACAEDGSVVLDSLWRRRAVLVSGKGGVGKTTLSAALAVAAARAGRPVLLAELSPDEGGPSALAGLVGANEAGPRVVAAGPNLSFVRLSAPEGHRLFLEETLPAKWLADAALRSKALRRFLEAGPALKEMGLMFQLLSLLRRKHADGRWVHPLTVVDLPATGHALALATLPRSILSLMPGGPVGRAVREGLDLLQDPARTGVVLTTLPEPLPVSETLALVGELKDVGLPLSAAVLNRMPEDPFTPESRAALERLLETHGPHRGQRALERLERARQARQRLAAGVAVPHWGLPELALTGVALVERLAEHLMSKLEGAALHPGQEATP
;
A
#
# COMPACT_ATOMS: atom_id res chain seq x y z
N MET A 1 61.29 -47.90 -17.38
CA MET A 1 61.31 -48.78 -16.20
C MET A 1 60.51 -48.03 -15.09
N LEU A 2 59.48 -48.74 -14.52
CA LEU A 2 58.78 -48.47 -13.29
C LEU A 2 58.06 -47.09 -13.24
N GLY A 3 56.75 -46.93 -13.26
CA GLY A 3 55.67 -47.80 -12.77
C GLY A 3 55.33 -47.49 -11.32
N VAL A 4 54.49 -46.41 -11.08
CA VAL A 4 53.73 -46.35 -9.81
C VAL A 4 52.33 -45.85 -10.13
N ARG A 5 51.37 -46.71 -9.88
CA ARG A 5 49.92 -46.42 -9.83
C ARG A 5 49.60 -45.66 -8.53
N ALA A 6 48.82 -44.62 -8.57
CA ALA A 6 48.10 -44.13 -7.41
C ALA A 6 46.62 -43.96 -7.73
N ALA A 7 45.85 -44.59 -6.88
CA ALA A 7 44.43 -44.84 -6.98
C ALA A 7 43.58 -43.58 -6.91
N GLY A 8 42.54 -43.54 -7.75
CA GLY A 8 41.50 -42.53 -7.72
C GLY A 8 40.60 -42.76 -6.49
N ARG A 9 40.27 -41.68 -5.81
CA ARG A 9 39.09 -41.54 -4.95
C ARG A 9 38.20 -40.46 -5.52
N THR A 10 37.18 -40.92 -6.19
CA THR A 10 36.04 -40.09 -6.60
C THR A 10 35.27 -39.71 -5.35
N VAL A 11 35.25 -38.42 -5.00
CA VAL A 11 34.39 -37.88 -3.97
C VAL A 11 33.06 -37.56 -4.63
N VAL A 12 32.02 -38.33 -4.29
CA VAL A 12 30.63 -38.08 -4.64
C VAL A 12 30.08 -36.98 -3.73
N PRO A 13 29.50 -35.89 -4.26
CA PRO A 13 28.85 -34.90 -3.40
C PRO A 13 27.57 -35.50 -2.82
N GLY A 14 27.54 -35.63 -1.48
CA GLY A 14 26.36 -36.05 -0.74
C GLY A 14 25.18 -35.09 -0.96
N ARG A 15 24.07 -35.64 -1.42
CA ARG A 15 22.76 -34.99 -1.39
C ARG A 15 22.38 -34.70 0.06
N ILE A 16 22.36 -33.43 0.43
CA ILE A 16 21.68 -32.97 1.66
C ILE A 16 20.19 -32.93 1.35
N THR A 17 19.50 -34.02 1.60
CA THR A 17 18.03 -34.09 1.66
C THR A 17 17.55 -33.65 3.03
N GLY A 18 17.67 -32.36 3.32
CA GLY A 18 16.95 -31.73 4.43
C GLY A 18 15.59 -31.25 3.91
N ARG A 19 14.57 -32.11 3.97
CA ARG A 19 13.17 -31.66 3.85
C ARG A 19 12.86 -30.78 5.05
N LEU A 20 13.00 -29.46 4.90
CA LEU A 20 12.28 -28.50 5.72
C LEU A 20 10.80 -28.63 5.38
N SER A 21 10.10 -29.37 6.22
CA SER A 21 8.65 -29.47 6.19
C SER A 21 8.05 -28.14 6.59
N TRP A 22 7.75 -27.29 5.61
CA TRP A 22 6.83 -26.19 5.75
C TRP A 22 5.43 -26.82 5.94
N ARG A 23 5.07 -27.13 7.16
CA ARG A 23 3.66 -27.24 7.51
C ARG A 23 3.11 -25.82 7.46
N ALA A 24 2.73 -25.40 6.27
CA ALA A 24 1.76 -24.37 6.09
C ALA A 24 0.51 -24.82 6.84
N SER A 25 0.24 -24.23 7.99
CA SER A 25 -1.10 -24.20 8.54
C SER A 25 -1.93 -23.30 7.62
N LEU A 26 -2.21 -23.81 6.43
CA LEU A 26 -3.35 -23.42 5.65
C LEU A 26 -4.56 -23.80 6.50
N LEU A 27 -5.03 -22.88 7.34
CA LEU A 27 -6.43 -22.83 7.66
C LEU A 27 -7.14 -22.71 6.32
N THR A 28 -7.51 -23.85 5.79
CA THR A 28 -8.39 -23.99 4.65
C THR A 28 -9.75 -23.45 5.08
N VAL A 29 -9.93 -22.14 4.94
CA VAL A 29 -11.27 -21.58 4.85
C VAL A 29 -11.80 -22.09 3.52
N LYS A 30 -12.37 -23.33 3.54
CA LYS A 30 -13.32 -23.80 2.55
C LYS A 30 -14.59 -22.95 2.74
N GLY A 31 -14.58 -21.75 2.22
CA GLY A 31 -15.73 -20.93 1.97
C GLY A 31 -15.52 -20.34 0.59
N ARG A 32 -16.43 -20.62 -0.33
CA ARG A 32 -16.55 -19.88 -1.58
C ARG A 32 -16.17 -18.44 -1.30
N ALA A 33 -15.21 -17.89 -2.05
CA ALA A 33 -15.04 -16.45 -2.14
C ALA A 33 -16.35 -15.90 -2.70
N ALA A 34 -17.34 -15.70 -1.82
CA ALA A 34 -18.40 -14.76 -2.06
C ALA A 34 -17.64 -13.46 -2.29
N CYS A 35 -17.75 -12.90 -3.48
CA CYS A 35 -17.41 -11.53 -3.73
C CYS A 35 -18.09 -10.74 -2.62
N ALA A 36 -17.35 -10.41 -1.57
CA ALA A 36 -17.85 -9.55 -0.52
C ALA A 36 -17.96 -8.17 -1.18
N GLU A 37 -19.13 -7.88 -1.72
CA GLU A 37 -19.52 -6.52 -2.12
C GLU A 37 -19.54 -5.61 -0.89
N ASP A 38 -19.34 -6.16 0.28
CA ASP A 38 -19.38 -5.49 1.57
C ASP A 38 -17.97 -4.96 1.92
N GLY A 39 -17.67 -3.77 1.39
CA GLY A 39 -16.43 -3.04 1.68
C GLY A 39 -16.21 -2.72 3.17
N SER A 40 -17.21 -2.96 4.04
CA SER A 40 -17.20 -2.64 5.45
C SER A 40 -16.25 -3.50 6.28
N VAL A 41 -16.34 -4.82 6.14
CA VAL A 41 -15.48 -5.79 6.84
C VAL A 41 -14.02 -5.56 6.45
N VAL A 42 -13.80 -5.18 5.20
CA VAL A 42 -12.46 -4.90 4.68
C VAL A 42 -11.89 -3.62 5.28
N LEU A 43 -12.67 -2.53 5.34
CA LEU A 43 -12.23 -1.26 5.89
C LEU A 43 -11.91 -1.39 7.39
N ASP A 44 -12.78 -2.07 8.19
CA ASP A 44 -12.47 -2.32 9.59
C ASP A 44 -11.20 -3.14 9.77
N SER A 45 -11.01 -4.18 8.95
CA SER A 45 -9.78 -4.98 8.98
C SER A 45 -8.54 -4.18 8.62
N LEU A 46 -8.62 -3.27 7.65
CA LEU A 46 -7.53 -2.37 7.28
C LEU A 46 -7.18 -1.40 8.42
N TRP A 47 -8.20 -0.85 9.10
CA TRP A 47 -8.00 0.12 10.17
C TRP A 47 -7.51 -0.49 11.49
N ARG A 48 -7.55 -1.81 11.64
CA ARG A 48 -6.91 -2.52 12.77
C ARG A 48 -5.41 -2.71 12.58
N ARG A 49 -4.89 -2.46 11.38
CA ARG A 49 -3.46 -2.60 11.07
C ARG A 49 -2.65 -1.38 11.51
N ARG A 50 -1.36 -1.60 11.64
CA ARG A 50 -0.40 -0.54 11.97
C ARG A 50 -0.09 0.34 10.75
N ALA A 51 -0.02 -0.27 9.56
CA ALA A 51 0.27 0.43 8.32
C ALA A 51 -0.67 -0.01 7.20
N VAL A 52 -1.21 0.95 6.47
CA VAL A 52 -1.94 0.76 5.22
C VAL A 52 -1.18 1.47 4.12
N LEU A 53 -0.58 0.70 3.21
CA LEU A 53 0.21 1.21 2.10
C LEU A 53 -0.68 1.34 0.87
N VAL A 54 -0.87 2.53 0.34
CA VAL A 54 -1.67 2.77 -0.87
C VAL A 54 -0.73 2.85 -2.07
N SER A 55 -0.90 1.95 -3.03
CA SER A 55 -0.07 1.83 -4.22
C SER A 55 -0.90 1.68 -5.51
N GLY A 56 -0.24 1.74 -6.64
CA GLY A 56 -0.83 1.64 -7.98
C GLY A 56 -0.05 2.46 -9.00
N LYS A 57 -0.44 2.42 -10.26
CA LYS A 57 0.23 3.16 -11.34
C LYS A 57 0.03 4.68 -11.24
N GLY A 58 0.75 5.43 -12.10
CA GLY A 58 0.62 6.89 -12.17
C GLY A 58 -0.80 7.31 -12.57
N GLY A 59 -1.34 8.37 -11.95
CA GLY A 59 -2.62 8.98 -12.34
C GLY A 59 -3.90 8.25 -11.89
N VAL A 60 -3.82 7.08 -11.24
CA VAL A 60 -5.00 6.30 -10.83
C VAL A 60 -5.72 6.86 -9.59
N GLY A 61 -5.16 7.88 -8.92
CA GLY A 61 -5.79 8.53 -7.76
C GLY A 61 -5.37 7.97 -6.41
N LYS A 62 -4.16 7.40 -6.28
CA LYS A 62 -3.58 6.94 -5.02
C LYS A 62 -3.67 7.98 -3.91
N THR A 63 -3.14 9.17 -4.16
CA THR A 63 -3.08 10.28 -3.21
C THR A 63 -4.48 10.67 -2.71
N THR A 64 -5.48 10.69 -3.61
CA THR A 64 -6.86 10.96 -3.24
C THR A 64 -7.45 9.83 -2.37
N LEU A 65 -7.16 8.57 -2.72
CA LEU A 65 -7.60 7.42 -1.92
C LEU A 65 -6.92 7.40 -0.55
N SER A 66 -5.61 7.68 -0.48
CA SER A 66 -4.85 7.77 0.77
C SER A 66 -5.46 8.81 1.71
N ALA A 67 -5.75 10.01 1.18
CA ALA A 67 -6.43 11.07 1.93
C ALA A 67 -7.82 10.64 2.40
N ALA A 68 -8.65 10.05 1.51
CA ALA A 68 -10.01 9.62 1.85
C ALA A 68 -10.03 8.52 2.91
N LEU A 69 -9.14 7.53 2.82
CA LEU A 69 -9.00 6.48 3.83
C LEU A 69 -8.60 7.04 5.21
N ALA A 70 -7.64 7.97 5.22
CA ALA A 70 -7.18 8.60 6.46
C ALA A 70 -8.27 9.49 7.10
N VAL A 71 -8.96 10.30 6.30
CA VAL A 71 -10.09 11.15 6.78
C VAL A 71 -11.23 10.29 7.28
N ALA A 72 -11.60 9.21 6.58
CA ALA A 72 -12.66 8.31 7.02
C ALA A 72 -12.30 7.63 8.35
N ALA A 73 -11.08 7.13 8.52
CA ALA A 73 -10.62 6.53 9.77
C ALA A 73 -10.58 7.55 10.92
N ALA A 74 -10.14 8.78 10.67
CA ALA A 74 -10.12 9.86 11.65
C ALA A 74 -11.53 10.25 12.10
N ARG A 75 -12.50 10.33 11.17
CA ARG A 75 -13.92 10.57 11.46
C ARG A 75 -14.58 9.43 12.25
N ALA A 76 -14.11 8.20 12.05
CA ALA A 76 -14.48 7.04 12.87
C ALA A 76 -13.81 7.03 14.26
N GLY A 77 -13.18 8.14 14.68
CA GLY A 77 -12.57 8.31 15.99
C GLY A 77 -11.21 7.65 16.16
N ARG A 78 -10.55 7.19 15.08
CA ARG A 78 -9.25 6.54 15.14
C ARG A 78 -8.13 7.55 14.92
N PRO A 79 -7.13 7.66 15.82
CA PRO A 79 -5.96 8.50 15.58
C PRO A 79 -5.15 7.93 14.40
N VAL A 80 -4.98 8.74 13.35
CA VAL A 80 -4.34 8.37 12.08
C VAL A 80 -3.17 9.29 11.79
N LEU A 81 -2.07 8.71 11.34
CA LEU A 81 -1.00 9.42 10.66
C LEU A 81 -1.14 9.18 9.15
N LEU A 82 -1.29 10.25 8.39
CA LEU A 82 -1.19 10.23 6.94
C LEU A 82 0.24 10.61 6.55
N ALA A 83 0.96 9.66 5.96
CA ALA A 83 2.36 9.84 5.56
C ALA A 83 2.49 9.89 4.04
N GLU A 84 3.10 10.96 3.53
CA GLU A 84 3.46 11.10 2.12
C GLU A 84 4.89 10.59 1.91
N LEU A 85 5.07 9.60 1.08
CA LEU A 85 6.37 9.15 0.63
C LEU A 85 6.62 9.72 -0.78
N SER A 86 7.33 10.84 -0.84
CA SER A 86 7.64 11.51 -2.11
C SER A 86 9.15 11.51 -2.34
N PRO A 87 9.61 11.08 -3.52
CA PRO A 87 11.03 11.19 -3.89
C PRO A 87 11.47 12.64 -4.13
N ASP A 88 10.53 13.54 -4.44
CA ASP A 88 10.78 14.96 -4.72
C ASP A 88 10.44 15.81 -3.50
N GLU A 89 11.46 16.30 -2.81
CA GLU A 89 11.31 17.09 -1.57
C GLU A 89 11.02 18.59 -1.84
N GLY A 90 11.18 19.06 -3.06
CA GLY A 90 11.19 20.49 -3.40
C GLY A 90 9.87 21.10 -3.88
N GLY A 91 8.83 20.31 -4.14
CA GLY A 91 7.55 20.80 -4.67
C GLY A 91 6.43 20.89 -3.61
N PRO A 92 5.30 21.54 -3.94
CA PRO A 92 4.13 21.53 -3.07
C PRO A 92 3.59 20.10 -2.90
N SER A 93 3.16 19.76 -1.69
CA SER A 93 2.52 18.48 -1.41
C SER A 93 1.05 18.52 -1.84
N ALA A 94 0.70 17.70 -2.83
CA ALA A 94 -0.68 17.52 -3.23
C ALA A 94 -1.50 16.89 -2.08
N LEU A 95 -0.91 15.96 -1.35
CA LEU A 95 -1.57 15.26 -0.23
C LEU A 95 -1.88 16.22 0.93
N ALA A 96 -0.93 17.11 1.29
CA ALA A 96 -1.16 18.16 2.29
C ALA A 96 -2.34 19.06 1.91
N GLY A 97 -2.41 19.48 0.64
CA GLY A 97 -3.51 20.28 0.13
C GLY A 97 -4.87 19.56 0.18
N LEU A 98 -4.90 18.24 0.00
CA LEU A 98 -6.12 17.42 0.05
C LEU A 98 -6.68 17.27 1.47
N VAL A 99 -5.84 17.39 2.51
CA VAL A 99 -6.27 17.25 3.92
C VAL A 99 -6.20 18.56 4.70
N GLY A 100 -5.90 19.67 4.04
CA GLY A 100 -5.84 20.99 4.66
C GLY A 100 -4.66 21.17 5.64
N ALA A 101 -3.57 20.42 5.47
CA ALA A 101 -2.39 20.59 6.31
C ALA A 101 -1.65 21.86 5.94
N ASN A 102 -1.34 22.68 6.96
CA ASN A 102 -0.70 24.00 6.77
C ASN A 102 0.76 23.92 6.34
N GLU A 103 1.43 22.83 6.69
CA GLU A 103 2.84 22.59 6.36
C GLU A 103 3.03 21.18 5.82
N ALA A 104 3.87 21.03 4.80
CA ALA A 104 4.32 19.74 4.29
C ALA A 104 5.83 19.60 4.54
N GLY A 105 6.20 18.81 5.53
CA GLY A 105 7.60 18.61 5.90
C GLY A 105 7.83 17.35 6.72
N PRO A 106 9.08 17.15 7.19
CA PRO A 106 9.48 15.94 7.89
C PRO A 106 8.96 15.84 9.33
N ARG A 107 8.35 16.90 9.83
CA ARG A 107 7.71 16.92 11.16
C ARG A 107 6.24 16.58 11.03
N VAL A 108 5.75 15.81 11.99
CA VAL A 108 4.33 15.50 12.08
C VAL A 108 3.56 16.74 12.50
N VAL A 109 2.56 17.12 11.71
CA VAL A 109 1.65 18.25 11.97
C VAL A 109 0.21 17.77 12.08
N ALA A 110 -0.62 18.49 12.82
CA ALA A 110 -2.05 18.22 12.86
C ALA A 110 -2.69 18.66 11.53
N ALA A 111 -3.56 17.81 10.98
CA ALA A 111 -4.36 18.09 9.78
C ALA A 111 -5.86 18.09 10.07
N GLY A 112 -6.25 17.82 11.32
CA GLY A 112 -7.63 17.79 11.79
C GLY A 112 -7.80 16.95 13.06
N PRO A 113 -9.04 16.81 13.55
CA PRO A 113 -9.33 15.92 14.68
C PRO A 113 -8.92 14.48 14.33
N ASN A 114 -8.13 13.85 15.19
CA ASN A 114 -7.57 12.49 15.00
C ASN A 114 -6.71 12.31 13.73
N LEU A 115 -6.42 13.35 12.96
CA LEU A 115 -5.64 13.27 11.74
C LEU A 115 -4.34 14.08 11.89
N SER A 116 -3.23 13.39 11.74
CA SER A 116 -1.89 13.98 11.63
C SER A 116 -1.34 13.73 10.23
N PHE A 117 -0.48 14.63 9.77
CA PHE A 117 0.17 14.54 8.47
C PHE A 117 1.68 14.65 8.61
N VAL A 118 2.41 13.94 7.73
CA VAL A 118 3.86 14.09 7.58
C VAL A 118 4.25 13.84 6.14
N ARG A 119 5.14 14.67 5.61
CA ARG A 119 5.86 14.38 4.38
C ARG A 119 7.22 13.80 4.73
N LEU A 120 7.46 12.55 4.38
CA LEU A 120 8.71 11.88 4.68
C LEU A 120 9.86 12.53 3.90
N SER A 121 11.03 12.59 4.52
CA SER A 121 12.23 13.23 3.99
C SER A 121 13.43 12.33 4.19
N ALA A 122 14.20 12.10 3.12
CA ALA A 122 15.39 11.28 3.20
C ALA A 122 16.45 11.84 4.17
N PRO A 123 16.75 13.15 4.18
CA PRO A 123 17.65 13.76 5.17
C PRO A 123 17.23 13.52 6.62
N GLU A 124 15.93 13.64 6.92
CA GLU A 124 15.42 13.38 8.26
C GLU A 124 15.58 11.90 8.65
N GLY A 125 15.29 10.99 7.71
CA GLY A 125 15.52 9.57 7.94
C GLY A 125 16.99 9.23 8.15
N HIS A 126 17.89 9.83 7.39
CA HIS A 126 19.35 9.68 7.61
C HIS A 126 19.78 10.22 8.97
N ARG A 127 19.22 11.36 9.41
CA ARG A 127 19.47 11.91 10.74
C ARG A 127 19.07 10.94 11.84
N LEU A 128 17.84 10.43 11.78
CA LEU A 128 17.33 9.45 12.74
C LEU A 128 18.16 8.17 12.74
N PHE A 129 18.57 7.69 11.57
CA PHE A 129 19.43 6.52 11.41
C PHE A 129 20.79 6.72 12.10
N LEU A 130 21.44 7.85 11.88
CA LEU A 130 22.73 8.17 12.50
C LEU A 130 22.60 8.33 14.01
N GLU A 131 21.52 8.96 14.51
CA GLU A 131 21.27 9.11 15.95
C GLU A 131 21.03 7.75 16.65
N GLU A 132 20.39 6.79 15.98
CA GLU A 132 20.16 5.45 16.52
C GLU A 132 21.41 4.55 16.43
N THR A 133 22.29 4.82 15.47
CA THR A 133 23.45 3.98 15.17
C THR A 133 24.69 4.42 15.92
N LEU A 134 24.87 5.73 16.08
CA LEU A 134 26.06 6.29 16.72
C LEU A 134 25.89 6.39 18.24
N PRO A 135 26.97 6.18 19.01
CA PRO A 135 26.89 6.11 20.48
C PRO A 135 26.54 7.44 21.16
N ALA A 136 26.63 8.55 20.42
CA ALA A 136 26.30 9.87 20.93
C ALA A 136 25.73 10.78 19.85
N LYS A 137 24.71 11.57 20.18
CA LYS A 137 24.03 12.50 19.25
C LYS A 137 24.98 13.51 18.59
N TRP A 138 25.96 14.01 19.34
CA TRP A 138 26.90 14.96 18.78
C TRP A 138 27.76 14.38 17.64
N LEU A 139 27.97 13.05 17.62
CA LEU A 139 28.64 12.36 16.50
C LEU A 139 27.74 12.34 15.24
N ALA A 140 26.44 12.12 15.44
CA ALA A 140 25.47 12.20 14.33
C ALA A 140 25.42 13.61 13.74
N ASP A 141 25.37 14.64 14.59
CA ASP A 141 25.42 16.05 14.17
C ASP A 141 26.72 16.39 13.43
N ALA A 142 27.87 15.92 13.93
CA ALA A 142 29.15 16.12 13.27
C ALA A 142 29.22 15.40 11.91
N ALA A 143 28.72 14.18 11.82
CA ALA A 143 28.63 13.42 10.57
C ALA A 143 27.75 14.14 9.54
N LEU A 144 26.58 14.65 9.93
CA LEU A 144 25.65 15.39 9.06
C LEU A 144 26.18 16.77 8.64
N ARG A 145 27.12 17.37 9.36
CA ARG A 145 27.83 18.60 8.93
C ARG A 145 28.83 18.31 7.80
N SER A 146 29.27 17.09 7.64
CA SER A 146 30.19 16.70 6.55
C SER A 146 29.49 16.85 5.20
N LYS A 147 30.00 17.76 4.38
CA LYS A 147 29.52 17.95 2.98
C LYS A 147 29.72 16.69 2.14
N ALA A 148 30.79 15.93 2.39
CA ALA A 148 31.07 14.70 1.67
C ALA A 148 30.03 13.61 1.99
N LEU A 149 29.70 13.41 3.27
CA LEU A 149 28.67 12.44 3.69
C LEU A 149 27.29 12.81 3.14
N ARG A 150 26.89 14.08 3.24
CA ARG A 150 25.58 14.53 2.69
C ARG A 150 25.50 14.27 1.19
N ARG A 151 26.53 14.65 0.42
CA ARG A 151 26.59 14.38 -1.02
C ARG A 151 26.54 12.88 -1.33
N PHE A 152 27.19 12.06 -0.52
CA PHE A 152 27.13 10.61 -0.65
C PHE A 152 25.72 10.08 -0.42
N LEU A 153 25.05 10.51 0.67
CA LEU A 153 23.69 10.12 1.00
C LEU A 153 22.66 10.60 -0.03
N GLU A 154 22.91 11.73 -0.68
CA GLU A 154 22.06 12.31 -1.72
C GLU A 154 22.31 11.71 -3.12
N ALA A 155 23.51 11.14 -3.35
CA ALA A 155 23.95 10.72 -4.68
C ALA A 155 23.27 9.45 -5.21
N GLY A 156 22.78 8.57 -4.33
CA GLY A 156 22.20 7.29 -4.70
C GLY A 156 20.69 7.20 -4.44
N PRO A 157 19.87 6.84 -5.44
CA PRO A 157 18.43 6.63 -5.22
C PRO A 157 18.14 5.68 -4.05
N ALA A 158 18.87 4.57 -3.95
CA ALA A 158 18.75 3.59 -2.87
C ALA A 158 19.00 4.17 -1.47
N LEU A 159 19.92 5.14 -1.34
CA LEU A 159 20.21 5.81 -0.07
C LEU A 159 19.08 6.76 0.33
N LYS A 160 18.48 7.48 -0.63
CA LYS A 160 17.30 8.30 -0.39
C LYS A 160 16.13 7.44 0.07
N GLU A 161 15.84 6.35 -0.63
CA GLU A 161 14.77 5.42 -0.28
C GLU A 161 14.99 4.78 1.11
N MET A 162 16.25 4.47 1.46
CA MET A 162 16.62 4.01 2.80
C MET A 162 16.29 5.06 3.87
N GLY A 163 16.60 6.32 3.63
CA GLY A 163 16.25 7.42 4.55
C GLY A 163 14.73 7.52 4.75
N LEU A 164 13.97 7.56 3.66
CA LEU A 164 12.49 7.61 3.71
C LEU A 164 11.90 6.42 4.49
N MET A 165 12.39 5.22 4.20
CA MET A 165 11.97 4.00 4.90
C MET A 165 12.31 4.07 6.39
N PHE A 166 13.51 4.51 6.74
CA PHE A 166 13.94 4.59 8.14
C PHE A 166 13.09 5.58 8.94
N GLN A 167 12.76 6.74 8.35
CA GLN A 167 11.84 7.69 8.97
C GLN A 167 10.45 7.08 9.17
N LEU A 168 9.91 6.41 8.15
CA LEU A 168 8.62 5.71 8.26
C LEU A 168 8.62 4.69 9.40
N LEU A 169 9.64 3.84 9.45
CA LEU A 169 9.77 2.83 10.51
C LEU A 169 9.92 3.44 11.91
N SER A 170 10.67 4.54 12.03
CA SER A 170 10.79 5.29 13.29
C SER A 170 9.44 5.80 13.76
N LEU A 171 8.59 6.34 12.86
CA LEU A 171 7.24 6.79 13.19
C LEU A 171 6.32 5.61 13.58
N LEU A 172 6.38 4.49 12.86
CA LEU A 172 5.59 3.29 13.14
C LEU A 172 5.95 2.65 14.49
N ARG A 173 7.20 2.78 14.95
CA ARG A 173 7.69 2.22 16.23
C ARG A 173 7.45 3.15 17.43
N ARG A 174 7.00 4.39 17.19
CA ARG A 174 6.85 5.38 18.25
C ARG A 174 5.75 5.01 19.23
N LYS A 175 6.09 5.02 20.53
CA LYS A 175 5.17 4.76 21.62
C LYS A 175 5.20 5.90 22.63
N HIS A 176 4.09 6.13 23.30
CA HIS A 176 4.00 6.93 24.49
C HIS A 176 4.69 6.24 25.67
N ALA A 177 4.91 6.96 26.77
CA ALA A 177 5.50 6.40 27.98
C ALA A 177 4.67 5.25 28.60
N ASP A 178 3.37 5.23 28.36
CA ASP A 178 2.43 4.18 28.77
C ASP A 178 2.42 2.94 27.84
N GLY A 179 3.28 2.91 26.83
CA GLY A 179 3.41 1.82 25.88
C GLY A 179 2.42 1.84 24.72
N ARG A 180 1.41 2.73 24.73
CA ARG A 180 0.48 2.91 23.61
C ARG A 180 1.19 3.50 22.38
N TRP A 181 0.75 3.13 21.19
CA TRP A 181 1.27 3.69 19.96
C TRP A 181 0.89 5.16 19.82
N VAL A 182 1.85 6.01 19.44
CA VAL A 182 1.59 7.44 19.14
C VAL A 182 0.64 7.54 17.93
N HIS A 183 0.87 6.70 16.93
CA HIS A 183 0.03 6.60 15.75
C HIS A 183 -0.44 5.14 15.61
N PRO A 184 -1.64 4.79 16.13
CA PRO A 184 -2.17 3.43 16.06
C PRO A 184 -2.35 2.93 14.63
N LEU A 185 -2.72 3.82 13.71
CA LEU A 185 -2.86 3.57 12.28
C LEU A 185 -2.02 4.60 11.50
N THR A 186 -1.28 4.13 10.50
CA THR A 186 -0.58 4.98 9.54
C THR A 186 -1.03 4.61 8.13
N VAL A 187 -1.59 5.57 7.40
CA VAL A 187 -1.87 5.46 5.96
C VAL A 187 -0.70 6.08 5.21
N VAL A 188 -0.09 5.31 4.31
CA VAL A 188 1.10 5.73 3.56
C VAL A 188 0.73 5.88 2.10
N ASP A 189 0.83 7.09 1.58
CA ASP A 189 0.73 7.36 0.14
C ASP A 189 2.06 7.06 -0.52
N LEU A 190 2.07 6.01 -1.35
CA LEU A 190 3.27 5.60 -2.06
C LEU A 190 3.33 6.26 -3.44
N PRO A 191 4.51 6.65 -3.90
CA PRO A 191 4.70 7.15 -5.25
C PRO A 191 4.32 6.08 -6.30
N ALA A 192 4.24 6.49 -7.55
CA ALA A 192 3.93 5.56 -8.64
C ALA A 192 4.95 4.43 -8.68
N THR A 193 4.50 3.26 -9.07
CA THR A 193 5.16 1.95 -9.11
C THR A 193 6.69 1.92 -9.22
N GLY A 194 7.30 0.98 -8.54
CA GLY A 194 8.75 0.82 -8.38
C GLY A 194 9.18 1.13 -6.96
N HIS A 195 8.76 2.25 -6.40
CA HIS A 195 9.10 2.65 -5.03
C HIS A 195 8.36 1.82 -3.96
N ALA A 196 7.14 1.32 -4.25
CA ALA A 196 6.44 0.41 -3.35
C ALA A 196 7.24 -0.88 -3.13
N LEU A 197 7.83 -1.41 -4.18
CA LEU A 197 8.67 -2.60 -4.14
C LEU A 197 10.01 -2.32 -3.45
N ALA A 198 10.56 -1.12 -3.60
CA ALA A 198 11.79 -0.69 -2.93
C ALA A 198 11.67 -0.79 -1.40
N LEU A 199 10.49 -0.49 -0.83
CA LEU A 199 10.24 -0.64 0.61
C LEU A 199 10.49 -2.07 1.14
N ALA A 200 10.37 -3.09 0.30
CA ALA A 200 10.62 -4.47 0.69
C ALA A 200 11.96 -5.02 0.18
N THR A 201 12.45 -4.55 -0.97
CA THR A 201 13.70 -5.04 -1.57
C THR A 201 14.94 -4.40 -0.94
N LEU A 202 14.91 -3.09 -0.66
CA LEU A 202 16.03 -2.40 -0.02
C LEU A 202 16.41 -2.96 1.36
N PRO A 203 15.45 -3.24 2.28
CA PRO A 203 15.77 -3.88 3.54
C PRO A 203 16.53 -5.19 3.38
N ARG A 204 16.13 -6.03 2.42
CA ARG A 204 16.81 -7.29 2.14
C ARG A 204 18.24 -7.08 1.67
N SER A 205 18.46 -6.10 0.78
CA SER A 205 19.80 -5.75 0.31
C SER A 205 20.67 -5.21 1.43
N ILE A 206 20.14 -4.38 2.32
CA ILE A 206 20.87 -3.87 3.49
C ILE A 206 21.23 -5.02 4.44
N LEU A 207 20.29 -5.93 4.71
CA LEU A 207 20.51 -7.08 5.58
C LEU A 207 21.54 -8.06 5.01
N SER A 208 21.67 -8.18 3.69
CA SER A 208 22.71 -8.99 3.05
C SER A 208 24.12 -8.41 3.25
N LEU A 209 24.22 -7.08 3.32
CA LEU A 209 25.50 -6.37 3.53
C LEU A 209 25.84 -6.19 5.01
N MET A 210 24.83 -5.94 5.83
CA MET A 210 24.96 -5.67 7.25
C MET A 210 23.93 -6.48 8.08
N PRO A 211 24.15 -7.78 8.27
CA PRO A 211 23.16 -8.66 8.92
C PRO A 211 23.08 -8.45 10.44
N GLY A 212 24.05 -7.80 11.04
CA GLY A 212 24.19 -7.63 12.50
C GLY A 212 24.13 -6.16 12.94
N GLY A 213 24.35 -5.97 14.24
CA GLY A 213 24.39 -4.64 14.86
C GLY A 213 23.01 -3.95 14.98
N PRO A 214 22.99 -2.68 15.44
CA PRO A 214 21.75 -1.93 15.62
C PRO A 214 20.99 -1.73 14.31
N VAL A 215 21.68 -1.43 13.23
CA VAL A 215 21.13 -1.22 11.87
C VAL A 215 20.42 -2.47 11.37
N GLY A 216 21.11 -3.62 11.39
CA GLY A 216 20.54 -4.88 10.94
C GLY A 216 19.30 -5.29 11.75
N ARG A 217 19.28 -5.00 13.06
CA ARG A 217 18.08 -5.23 13.90
C ARG A 217 16.93 -4.32 13.49
N ALA A 218 17.16 -3.01 13.36
CA ALA A 218 16.11 -2.05 12.98
C ALA A 218 15.52 -2.34 11.59
N VAL A 219 16.37 -2.69 10.63
CA VAL A 219 15.93 -3.03 9.28
C VAL A 219 15.12 -4.34 9.27
N ARG A 220 15.55 -5.35 10.03
CA ARG A 220 14.81 -6.62 10.14
C ARG A 220 13.45 -6.42 10.78
N GLU A 221 13.39 -5.70 11.90
CA GLU A 221 12.13 -5.36 12.58
C GLU A 221 11.16 -4.60 11.67
N GLY A 222 11.70 -3.70 10.84
CA GLY A 222 10.92 -2.99 9.84
C GLY A 222 10.39 -3.89 8.74
N LEU A 223 11.21 -4.79 8.22
CA LEU A 223 10.81 -5.75 7.21
C LEU A 223 9.74 -6.71 7.75
N ASP A 224 9.93 -7.22 8.97
CA ASP A 224 8.97 -8.08 9.67
C ASP A 224 7.63 -7.36 9.86
N LEU A 225 7.64 -6.06 10.16
CA LEU A 225 6.43 -5.25 10.27
C LEU A 225 5.73 -5.12 8.91
N LEU A 226 6.48 -4.81 7.86
CA LEU A 226 5.93 -4.59 6.51
C LEU A 226 5.39 -5.86 5.88
N GLN A 227 5.94 -7.02 6.19
CA GLN A 227 5.54 -8.32 5.65
C GLN A 227 4.49 -9.05 6.49
N ASP A 228 4.23 -8.60 7.70
CA ASP A 228 3.21 -9.20 8.56
C ASP A 228 1.80 -8.75 8.14
N PRO A 229 0.94 -9.64 7.63
CA PRO A 229 -0.40 -9.30 7.18
C PRO A 229 -1.34 -8.86 8.31
N ALA A 230 -1.03 -9.17 9.56
CA ALA A 230 -1.79 -8.67 10.71
C ALA A 230 -1.47 -7.20 11.04
N ARG A 231 -0.29 -6.73 10.63
CA ARG A 231 0.23 -5.39 10.97
C ARG A 231 0.25 -4.44 9.79
N THR A 232 0.42 -4.95 8.58
CA THR A 232 0.49 -4.15 7.35
C THR A 232 -0.49 -4.67 6.31
N GLY A 233 -1.04 -3.76 5.52
CA GLY A 233 -1.88 -4.09 4.38
C GLY A 233 -1.61 -3.19 3.19
N VAL A 234 -1.49 -3.78 2.01
CA VAL A 234 -1.39 -3.03 0.76
C VAL A 234 -2.77 -2.89 0.14
N VAL A 235 -3.14 -1.66 -0.22
CA VAL A 235 -4.33 -1.35 -1.02
C VAL A 235 -3.87 -0.90 -2.40
N LEU A 236 -4.23 -1.65 -3.43
CA LEU A 236 -3.95 -1.28 -4.81
C LEU A 236 -5.07 -0.44 -5.38
N THR A 237 -4.72 0.68 -6.00
CA THR A 237 -5.67 1.54 -6.71
C THR A 237 -5.47 1.38 -8.21
N THR A 238 -6.57 1.26 -8.95
CA THR A 238 -6.60 1.20 -10.40
C THR A 238 -7.77 2.02 -10.98
N LEU A 239 -7.79 2.22 -12.29
CA LEU A 239 -8.94 2.76 -13.00
C LEU A 239 -9.75 1.63 -13.64
N PRO A 240 -11.05 1.83 -13.91
CA PRO A 240 -11.90 0.83 -14.55
C PRO A 240 -11.66 0.79 -16.08
N GLU A 241 -10.41 0.54 -16.46
CA GLU A 241 -9.93 0.50 -17.84
C GLU A 241 -9.01 -0.71 -18.06
N PRO A 242 -8.95 -1.28 -19.29
CA PRO A 242 -8.20 -2.51 -19.55
C PRO A 242 -6.71 -2.43 -19.21
N LEU A 243 -6.04 -1.33 -19.59
CA LEU A 243 -4.59 -1.18 -19.37
C LEU A 243 -4.23 -0.99 -17.88
N PRO A 244 -4.84 -0.04 -17.14
CA PRO A 244 -4.61 0.10 -15.70
C PRO A 244 -4.86 -1.19 -14.90
N VAL A 245 -5.92 -1.94 -15.24
CA VAL A 245 -6.19 -3.23 -14.60
C VAL A 245 -5.09 -4.25 -14.91
N SER A 246 -4.62 -4.33 -16.17
CA SER A 246 -3.51 -5.24 -16.51
C SER A 246 -2.23 -4.92 -15.75
N GLU A 247 -1.89 -3.64 -15.63
CA GLU A 247 -0.74 -3.17 -14.87
C GLU A 247 -0.89 -3.45 -13.36
N THR A 248 -2.12 -3.33 -12.83
CA THR A 248 -2.40 -3.66 -11.44
C THR A 248 -2.24 -5.16 -11.18
N LEU A 249 -2.69 -6.02 -12.10
CA LEU A 249 -2.51 -7.46 -11.97
C LEU A 249 -1.03 -7.87 -12.04
N ALA A 250 -0.21 -7.20 -12.84
CA ALA A 250 1.24 -7.40 -12.82
C ALA A 250 1.83 -7.01 -11.46
N LEU A 251 1.42 -5.86 -10.90
CA LEU A 251 1.88 -5.40 -9.59
C LEU A 251 1.47 -6.34 -8.45
N VAL A 252 0.34 -7.05 -8.56
CA VAL A 252 -0.04 -8.10 -7.59
C VAL A 252 1.02 -9.21 -7.53
N GLY A 253 1.54 -9.64 -8.68
CA GLY A 253 2.64 -10.61 -8.76
C GLY A 253 3.90 -10.09 -8.08
N GLU A 254 4.30 -8.87 -8.42
CA GLU A 254 5.49 -8.23 -7.84
C GLU A 254 5.40 -8.07 -6.31
N LEU A 255 4.24 -7.66 -5.78
CA LEU A 255 4.01 -7.58 -4.32
C LEU A 255 4.16 -8.93 -3.62
N LYS A 256 3.66 -10.00 -4.26
CA LYS A 256 3.79 -11.36 -3.76
C LYS A 256 5.26 -11.80 -3.70
N ASP A 257 6.05 -11.49 -4.73
CA ASP A 257 7.47 -11.86 -4.81
C ASP A 257 8.31 -11.18 -3.71
N VAL A 258 7.95 -9.95 -3.35
CA VAL A 258 8.60 -9.23 -2.24
C VAL A 258 7.95 -9.47 -0.88
N GLY A 259 6.88 -10.27 -0.80
CA GLY A 259 6.20 -10.65 0.44
C GLY A 259 5.40 -9.52 1.10
N LEU A 260 4.97 -8.50 0.34
CA LEU A 260 4.07 -7.47 0.86
C LEU A 260 2.61 -7.95 0.80
N PRO A 261 1.86 -7.86 1.92
CA PRO A 261 0.52 -8.43 2.02
C PRO A 261 -0.51 -7.56 1.28
N LEU A 262 -0.93 -7.99 0.10
CA LEU A 262 -2.07 -7.40 -0.58
C LEU A 262 -3.34 -7.65 0.26
N SER A 263 -4.11 -6.60 0.50
CA SER A 263 -5.29 -6.64 1.36
C SER A 263 -6.58 -6.23 0.67
N ALA A 264 -6.48 -5.38 -0.33
CA ALA A 264 -7.62 -4.93 -1.10
C ALA A 264 -7.20 -4.33 -2.45
N ALA A 265 -8.14 -4.29 -3.38
CA ALA A 265 -8.01 -3.56 -4.64
C ALA A 265 -9.20 -2.60 -4.82
N VAL A 266 -8.91 -1.38 -5.29
CA VAL A 266 -9.92 -0.31 -5.45
C VAL A 266 -9.94 0.15 -6.90
N LEU A 267 -11.10 0.05 -7.53
CA LEU A 267 -11.40 0.66 -8.82
C LEU A 267 -11.85 2.10 -8.58
N ASN A 268 -10.99 3.05 -8.82
CA ASN A 268 -11.29 4.47 -8.66
C ASN A 268 -12.00 5.03 -9.89
N ARG A 269 -12.80 6.06 -9.72
CA ARG A 269 -13.58 6.71 -10.80
C ARG A 269 -14.49 5.73 -11.56
N MET A 270 -15.19 4.87 -10.82
CA MET A 270 -16.22 4.03 -11.41
C MET A 270 -17.36 4.90 -11.92
N PRO A 271 -17.69 4.82 -13.21
CA PRO A 271 -18.85 5.53 -13.73
C PRO A 271 -20.13 4.97 -13.10
N GLU A 272 -21.07 5.86 -12.78
CA GLU A 272 -22.40 5.46 -12.37
C GLU A 272 -23.14 4.80 -13.55
N ASP A 273 -23.72 3.64 -13.27
CA ASP A 273 -24.50 2.92 -14.27
C ASP A 273 -26.00 3.11 -13.97
N PRO A 274 -26.71 3.96 -14.75
CA PRO A 274 -28.12 4.24 -14.51
C PRO A 274 -29.05 3.17 -15.07
N PHE A 275 -28.52 2.15 -15.78
CA PHE A 275 -29.32 1.18 -16.48
C PHE A 275 -29.59 -0.08 -15.67
N THR A 276 -30.88 -0.47 -15.59
CA THR A 276 -31.23 -1.82 -15.17
C THR A 276 -30.86 -2.84 -16.27
N PRO A 277 -30.76 -4.14 -15.94
CA PRO A 277 -30.49 -5.17 -16.93
C PRO A 277 -31.48 -5.12 -18.10
N GLU A 278 -32.78 -4.86 -17.82
CA GLU A 278 -33.86 -4.81 -18.83
C GLU A 278 -33.71 -3.57 -19.72
N SER A 279 -33.46 -2.40 -19.13
CA SER A 279 -33.27 -1.17 -19.90
C SER A 279 -31.99 -1.21 -20.74
N ARG A 280 -30.94 -1.89 -20.26
CA ARG A 280 -29.73 -2.13 -21.03
C ARG A 280 -29.97 -3.03 -22.23
N ALA A 281 -30.66 -4.18 -22.04
CA ALA A 281 -30.99 -5.08 -23.15
C ALA A 281 -31.92 -4.41 -24.19
N ALA A 282 -32.82 -3.53 -23.76
CA ALA A 282 -33.66 -2.75 -24.68
C ALA A 282 -32.82 -1.75 -25.49
N LEU A 283 -31.84 -1.09 -24.83
CA LEU A 283 -30.95 -0.13 -25.48
C LEU A 283 -30.00 -0.81 -26.47
N GLU A 284 -29.45 -1.98 -26.15
CA GLU A 284 -28.61 -2.78 -27.04
C GLU A 284 -29.36 -3.14 -28.31
N ARG A 285 -30.62 -3.64 -28.22
CA ARG A 285 -31.48 -3.92 -29.35
C ARG A 285 -31.79 -2.67 -30.20
N LEU A 286 -32.00 -1.51 -29.56
CA LEU A 286 -32.23 -0.26 -30.26
C LEU A 286 -30.98 0.15 -31.08
N LEU A 287 -29.79 0.02 -30.51
CA LEU A 287 -28.54 0.34 -31.21
C LEU A 287 -28.24 -0.60 -32.36
N GLU A 288 -28.56 -1.90 -32.24
CA GLU A 288 -28.45 -2.87 -33.32
C GLU A 288 -29.37 -2.53 -34.51
N THR A 289 -30.57 -2.03 -34.20
CA THR A 289 -31.58 -1.75 -35.22
C THR A 289 -31.39 -0.40 -35.94
N HIS A 290 -30.95 0.62 -35.20
CA HIS A 290 -30.91 2.02 -35.68
C HIS A 290 -29.48 2.57 -35.85
N GLY A 291 -28.46 1.79 -35.52
CA GLY A 291 -27.06 2.20 -35.59
C GLY A 291 -26.62 3.15 -34.48
N PRO A 292 -25.42 3.74 -34.60
CA PRO A 292 -24.82 4.52 -33.52
C PRO A 292 -25.55 5.84 -33.28
N HIS A 293 -25.87 6.09 -31.98
CA HIS A 293 -26.54 7.29 -31.50
C HIS A 293 -25.68 8.12 -30.56
N ARG A 294 -26.16 9.33 -30.27
CA ARG A 294 -25.58 10.15 -29.19
C ARG A 294 -25.68 9.36 -27.90
N GLY A 295 -24.55 9.26 -27.14
CA GLY A 295 -24.47 8.46 -25.90
C GLY A 295 -23.82 7.07 -26.05
N GLN A 296 -23.61 6.56 -27.27
CA GLN A 296 -22.94 5.28 -27.49
C GLN A 296 -21.57 5.22 -26.76
N ARG A 297 -20.79 6.30 -26.82
CA ARG A 297 -19.50 6.38 -26.10
C ARG A 297 -19.64 6.22 -24.58
N ALA A 298 -20.75 6.71 -24.00
CA ALA A 298 -21.03 6.53 -22.58
C ALA A 298 -21.33 5.06 -22.26
N LEU A 299 -22.13 4.38 -23.10
CA LEU A 299 -22.38 2.94 -22.97
C LEU A 299 -21.10 2.11 -23.11
N GLU A 300 -20.29 2.39 -24.13
CA GLU A 300 -18.99 1.73 -24.31
C GLU A 300 -18.07 1.94 -23.10
N ARG A 301 -18.14 3.11 -22.47
CA ARG A 301 -17.40 3.40 -21.25
C ARG A 301 -17.90 2.56 -20.08
N LEU A 302 -19.22 2.45 -19.90
CA LEU A 302 -19.83 1.61 -18.86
C LEU A 302 -19.47 0.15 -19.05
N GLU A 303 -19.54 -0.35 -20.29
CA GLU A 303 -19.19 -1.72 -20.62
C GLU A 303 -17.71 -2.01 -20.37
N ARG A 304 -16.81 -1.11 -20.79
CA ARG A 304 -15.38 -1.23 -20.47
C ARG A 304 -15.11 -1.24 -18.96
N ALA A 305 -15.81 -0.41 -18.20
CA ALA A 305 -15.69 -0.38 -16.75
C ALA A 305 -16.18 -1.69 -16.11
N ARG A 306 -17.27 -2.26 -16.60
CA ARG A 306 -17.77 -3.56 -16.15
C ARG A 306 -16.79 -4.69 -16.44
N GLN A 307 -16.26 -4.76 -17.66
CA GLN A 307 -15.27 -5.76 -18.07
C GLN A 307 -13.96 -5.61 -17.27
N ALA A 308 -13.50 -4.39 -17.03
CA ALA A 308 -12.34 -4.10 -16.20
C ALA A 308 -12.54 -4.59 -14.75
N ARG A 309 -13.73 -4.37 -14.18
CA ARG A 309 -14.10 -4.88 -12.84
C ARG A 309 -14.09 -6.42 -12.80
N GLN A 310 -14.71 -7.07 -13.80
CA GLN A 310 -14.72 -8.53 -13.89
C GLN A 310 -13.32 -9.11 -14.03
N ARG A 311 -12.47 -8.49 -14.86
CA ARG A 311 -11.08 -8.90 -15.04
C ARG A 311 -10.26 -8.74 -13.78
N LEU A 312 -10.43 -7.64 -13.04
CA LEU A 312 -9.78 -7.45 -11.74
C LEU A 312 -10.24 -8.52 -10.76
N ALA A 313 -11.56 -8.74 -10.65
CA ALA A 313 -12.15 -9.76 -9.78
C ALA A 313 -11.62 -11.17 -10.04
N ALA A 314 -11.42 -11.53 -11.31
CA ALA A 314 -10.85 -12.83 -11.70
C ALA A 314 -9.34 -12.95 -11.39
N GLY A 315 -8.63 -11.82 -11.32
CA GLY A 315 -7.17 -11.79 -11.18
C GLY A 315 -6.67 -11.54 -9.75
N VAL A 316 -7.54 -11.16 -8.81
CA VAL A 316 -7.15 -10.91 -7.41
C VAL A 316 -7.93 -11.82 -6.46
N ALA A 317 -7.23 -12.38 -5.47
CA ALA A 317 -7.83 -13.21 -4.42
C ALA A 317 -8.18 -12.41 -3.16
N VAL A 318 -8.26 -11.08 -3.27
CA VAL A 318 -8.57 -10.18 -2.16
C VAL A 318 -9.86 -9.40 -2.44
N PRO A 319 -10.51 -8.88 -1.41
CA PRO A 319 -11.66 -8.01 -1.58
C PRO A 319 -11.36 -6.82 -2.51
N HIS A 320 -12.35 -6.47 -3.32
CA HIS A 320 -12.24 -5.32 -4.22
C HIS A 320 -13.57 -4.57 -4.31
N TRP A 321 -13.49 -3.26 -4.44
CA TRP A 321 -14.68 -2.40 -4.59
C TRP A 321 -14.41 -1.21 -5.50
N GLY A 322 -15.50 -0.55 -5.94
CA GLY A 322 -15.45 0.67 -6.73
C GLY A 322 -15.66 1.91 -5.87
N LEU A 323 -14.95 2.99 -6.18
CA LEU A 323 -15.25 4.35 -5.75
C LEU A 323 -15.89 5.12 -6.90
N PRO A 324 -16.95 5.89 -6.66
CA PRO A 324 -17.67 6.60 -7.71
C PRO A 324 -16.79 7.68 -8.34
N GLU A 325 -17.04 7.93 -9.63
CA GLU A 325 -16.55 9.14 -10.27
C GLU A 325 -17.39 10.33 -9.81
N LEU A 326 -16.74 11.33 -9.25
CA LEU A 326 -17.38 12.52 -8.73
C LEU A 326 -16.87 13.75 -9.46
N ALA A 327 -17.77 14.67 -9.80
CA ALA A 327 -17.43 15.97 -10.39
C ALA A 327 -16.97 16.97 -9.31
N LEU A 328 -16.04 16.53 -8.44
CA LEU A 328 -15.47 17.28 -7.33
C LEU A 328 -13.94 17.23 -7.40
N THR A 329 -13.28 18.20 -6.79
CA THR A 329 -11.82 18.28 -6.71
C THR A 329 -11.36 18.70 -5.32
N GLY A 330 -10.09 18.52 -5.01
CA GLY A 330 -9.48 18.99 -3.76
C GLY A 330 -10.10 18.35 -2.52
N VAL A 331 -10.23 19.14 -1.46
CA VAL A 331 -10.75 18.71 -0.15
C VAL A 331 -12.18 18.16 -0.25
N ALA A 332 -13.05 18.82 -1.03
CA ALA A 332 -14.44 18.40 -1.20
C ALA A 332 -14.58 16.99 -1.80
N LEU A 333 -13.70 16.63 -2.73
CA LEU A 333 -13.64 15.27 -3.28
C LEU A 333 -13.24 14.25 -2.19
N VAL A 334 -12.20 14.56 -1.41
CA VAL A 334 -11.72 13.68 -0.33
C VAL A 334 -12.80 13.49 0.73
N GLU A 335 -13.48 14.55 1.14
CA GLU A 335 -14.58 14.48 2.11
C GLU A 335 -15.72 13.60 1.63
N ARG A 336 -16.15 13.79 0.37
CA ARG A 336 -17.22 12.98 -0.21
C ARG A 336 -16.86 11.50 -0.36
N LEU A 337 -15.61 11.22 -0.73
CA LEU A 337 -15.11 9.83 -0.77
C LEU A 337 -14.99 9.23 0.63
N ALA A 338 -14.57 9.99 1.63
CA ALA A 338 -14.55 9.54 3.02
C ALA A 338 -15.94 9.20 3.54
N GLU A 339 -16.95 10.02 3.26
CA GLU A 339 -18.35 9.73 3.56
C GLU A 339 -18.82 8.44 2.89
N HIS A 340 -18.51 8.26 1.61
CA HIS A 340 -18.83 7.03 0.87
C HIS A 340 -18.16 5.79 1.48
N LEU A 341 -16.92 5.90 1.95
CA LEU A 341 -16.24 4.81 2.65
C LEU A 341 -16.90 4.51 4.02
N MET A 342 -17.29 5.54 4.76
CA MET A 342 -17.96 5.37 6.05
C MET A 342 -19.37 4.77 5.92
N SER A 343 -20.17 5.19 4.93
CA SER A 343 -21.50 4.62 4.70
C SER A 343 -21.47 3.12 4.42
N LYS A 344 -20.40 2.63 3.82
CA LYS A 344 -20.18 1.18 3.65
C LYS A 344 -19.97 0.45 4.99
N LEU A 345 -19.35 1.09 5.97
CA LEU A 345 -19.18 0.53 7.32
C LEU A 345 -20.49 0.45 8.10
N GLU A 346 -21.32 1.48 7.98
CA GLU A 346 -22.60 1.55 8.69
C GLU A 346 -23.61 0.54 8.13
N GLY A 347 -23.63 0.31 6.81
CA GLY A 347 -24.48 -0.67 6.15
C GLY A 347 -24.27 -2.10 6.65
N ALA A 348 -23.05 -2.47 7.02
CA ALA A 348 -22.76 -3.80 7.57
C ALA A 348 -23.12 -3.95 9.05
N ALA A 349 -23.05 -2.87 9.82
CA ALA A 349 -23.46 -2.88 11.22
C ALA A 349 -24.98 -3.09 11.36
N LEU A 350 -25.77 -2.75 10.34
CA LEU A 350 -27.22 -2.90 10.31
C LEU A 350 -27.71 -4.28 9.85
N HIS A 351 -26.84 -5.13 9.35
CA HIS A 351 -27.13 -6.52 8.95
C HIS A 351 -26.22 -7.54 9.64
N PRO A 352 -26.24 -7.67 10.99
CA PRO A 352 -25.59 -8.78 11.66
C PRO A 352 -26.50 -10.01 11.48
N GLY A 353 -26.16 -10.89 10.51
CA GLY A 353 -26.67 -12.25 10.54
C GLY A 353 -28.12 -12.43 10.07
N GLN A 354 -28.36 -12.54 8.77
CA GLN A 354 -29.31 -13.56 8.31
C GLN A 354 -28.55 -14.89 8.23
N GLU A 355 -28.51 -15.59 9.36
CA GLU A 355 -28.22 -17.01 9.40
C GLU A 355 -29.25 -17.71 8.51
N ALA A 356 -28.75 -18.40 7.50
CA ALA A 356 -29.56 -19.38 6.76
C ALA A 356 -30.01 -20.42 7.77
N THR A 357 -31.29 -20.39 8.10
CA THR A 357 -31.98 -21.47 8.80
C THR A 357 -32.08 -22.67 7.87
N PRO A 358 -31.99 -23.91 8.39
CA PRO A 358 -31.66 -25.16 7.70
C PRO A 358 -32.63 -25.59 6.61
#